data_5ab5aa0b0563b1032ec8bc5ee2f9e584
#
_entry.id   5ab5aa0b0563b1032ec8bc5ee2f9e584
#
_cell.length_a   1.000
_cell.length_b   1.000
_cell.length_c   1.000
_cell.angle_alpha   90.00
_cell.angle_beta   90.00
_cell.angle_gamma   90.00
#
_symmetry.space_group_name_H-M   'P 1'
#
loop_
_entity.id
_entity.type
_entity.pdbx_description
1 polymer ?
#
loop_
_entity_poly.entity_id
_entity_poly.type
_entity_poly.pdbx_seq_one_letter_code
_entity_poly.pdbx_strand_id
1 'polypeptide(L)'
;MKRIYNAAIVFILMFPGLLITGCDTEKPPVEIPLEIIFAPGEIIDPQLSPAGDKVAYLGLTGNSYNVFIQDIATSEVTQVTEETALGINNYAWSGDGSKILYLRDPDGKGRQKLYDYDLSTKEVRELTPIDGVDVQILKISPDYPNSVLISFGSFNDNLPHVYKVDLITGNFDLIAENSGTILGWLIDHKMNVRGCLDASQDGQYYFKVTDTASSHWREIMTWNSEDMLTSSPVGFTADGKYAFVLNSQGSNTSRLQKIDIASGVVETIAEDNIFNVSGAIIHPRTGEIQGVVFEKEREETLIIDEAIRDDIKAIRNIHHGDFFISSRDRKDENWLIGFKTDDGPVPFYIYNTETYKATQLFTHNSEMEKYVFSAKEPISFTSRDGMTIYGYITFPSGADKKNLPMVVLVHEGPWQRDKWGYDPEAQWLANRGYACLQINYRGSTGFGKRFYNAGNKQWGMAMADDLIDGVSWAIDKGYADSKRVAIWGWRYGGHASLMAAIRYPDVFACAVDVCGYLDLKTLVEAIPPSYSSQVLMFHNRVGNLTHELDILQKASPANYVDSMNTPLLIVQGGRDRLVSRKAADAFVKSLENRGIDNQYLLFDNEGHGLSVSTNRLLFYQTAEEFLNKHLGSGI
;
A
#
# COMPACT_ATOMS: atom_id res chain seq x y z
N MET A 1 59.00 -64.76 28.83
CA MET A 1 58.61 -64.02 30.06
C MET A 1 57.18 -63.57 29.94
N LYS A 2 56.35 -64.23 30.78
CA LYS A 2 54.89 -64.04 30.80
C LYS A 2 54.50 -62.72 31.44
N ARG A 3 53.58 -61.94 30.84
CA ARG A 3 52.84 -60.88 31.49
C ARG A 3 51.36 -61.23 31.53
N ILE A 4 50.85 -61.28 32.75
CA ILE A 4 49.51 -61.62 33.17
C ILE A 4 48.60 -60.40 32.91
N TYR A 5 47.48 -60.61 32.26
CA TYR A 5 46.40 -59.61 32.16
C TYR A 5 45.35 -59.86 33.23
N ASN A 6 45.19 -58.86 34.13
CA ASN A 6 44.06 -58.82 35.05
C ASN A 6 42.84 -58.23 34.34
N ALA A 7 41.76 -59.00 34.26
CA ALA A 7 40.46 -58.54 33.77
C ALA A 7 39.66 -58.03 34.99
N ALA A 8 39.33 -56.75 34.96
CA ALA A 8 38.39 -56.18 35.91
C ALA A 8 36.99 -56.27 35.32
N ILE A 9 36.08 -56.99 35.95
CA ILE A 9 34.68 -57.11 35.65
C ILE A 9 33.96 -55.87 36.21
N VAL A 10 33.45 -55.00 35.33
CA VAL A 10 32.60 -53.89 35.76
C VAL A 10 31.14 -54.33 35.64
N PHE A 11 30.44 -54.40 36.76
CA PHE A 11 28.99 -54.60 36.82
C PHE A 11 28.30 -53.30 36.42
N ILE A 12 27.63 -53.29 35.27
CA ILE A 12 26.75 -52.20 34.87
C ILE A 12 25.35 -52.50 35.43
N LEU A 13 24.96 -51.77 36.46
CA LEU A 13 23.58 -51.72 36.93
C LEU A 13 22.74 -50.92 35.90
N MET A 14 21.92 -51.62 35.10
CA MET A 14 20.86 -51.02 34.31
C MET A 14 19.74 -50.52 35.23
N PHE A 15 19.63 -49.22 35.38
CA PHE A 15 18.42 -48.54 35.84
C PHE A 15 17.48 -48.41 34.64
N PRO A 16 16.21 -48.86 34.71
CA PRO A 16 15.24 -48.53 33.68
C PRO A 16 14.89 -47.02 33.83
N GLY A 17 15.50 -46.21 32.99
CA GLY A 17 15.09 -44.81 32.85
C GLY A 17 13.67 -44.76 32.28
N LEU A 18 12.69 -44.34 33.08
CA LEU A 18 11.40 -43.86 32.60
C LEU A 18 11.68 -42.67 31.69
N LEU A 19 11.58 -42.87 30.39
CA LEU A 19 11.41 -41.78 29.44
C LEU A 19 10.01 -41.19 29.67
N ILE A 20 9.94 -40.17 30.52
CA ILE A 20 8.83 -39.23 30.54
C ILE A 20 9.02 -38.41 29.26
N THR A 21 8.38 -38.84 28.18
CA THR A 21 8.09 -37.96 27.07
C THR A 21 7.10 -36.91 27.59
N GLY A 22 7.64 -35.80 28.07
CA GLY A 22 6.85 -34.61 28.26
C GLY A 22 6.32 -34.22 26.89
N CYS A 23 5.04 -34.41 26.66
CA CYS A 23 4.34 -33.58 25.71
C CYS A 23 4.53 -32.16 26.23
N ASP A 24 5.45 -31.40 25.65
CA ASP A 24 5.35 -29.95 25.66
C ASP A 24 4.03 -29.62 25.00
N THR A 25 3.00 -29.48 25.79
CA THR A 25 1.79 -28.78 25.33
C THR A 25 2.25 -27.36 25.11
N GLU A 26 2.56 -27.03 23.84
CA GLU A 26 2.75 -25.65 23.44
C GLU A 26 1.56 -24.87 24.01
N LYS A 27 1.87 -23.87 24.82
CA LYS A 27 0.84 -22.99 25.36
C LYS A 27 0.12 -22.38 24.15
N PRO A 28 -1.21 -22.31 24.17
CA PRO A 28 -1.93 -21.64 23.07
C PRO A 28 -1.31 -20.25 22.86
N PRO A 29 -1.20 -19.81 21.61
CA PRO A 29 -0.64 -18.50 21.31
C PRO A 29 -1.38 -17.44 22.12
N VAL A 30 -0.64 -16.49 22.69
CA VAL A 30 -1.22 -15.40 23.48
C VAL A 30 -2.10 -14.56 22.55
N GLU A 31 -3.35 -14.33 22.97
CA GLU A 31 -4.23 -13.42 22.26
C GLU A 31 -3.65 -12.00 22.24
N ILE A 32 -3.40 -11.48 21.03
CA ILE A 32 -2.84 -10.13 20.86
C ILE A 32 -3.99 -9.14 20.92
N PRO A 33 -3.92 -8.09 21.77
CA PRO A 33 -4.94 -7.06 21.84
C PRO A 33 -5.17 -6.37 20.48
N LEU A 34 -6.42 -6.03 20.16
CA LEU A 34 -6.75 -5.32 18.92
C LEU A 34 -6.01 -3.98 18.81
N GLU A 35 -5.82 -3.31 19.93
CA GLU A 35 -5.11 -2.04 20.02
C GLU A 35 -3.64 -2.17 19.60
N ILE A 36 -3.03 -3.34 19.74
CA ILE A 36 -1.66 -3.62 19.29
C ILE A 36 -1.63 -3.99 17.81
N ILE A 37 -2.55 -4.88 17.38
CA ILE A 37 -2.59 -5.34 15.98
C ILE A 37 -2.92 -4.18 15.03
N PHE A 38 -3.88 -3.34 15.41
CA PHE A 38 -4.36 -2.21 14.63
C PHE A 38 -3.80 -0.85 15.08
N ALA A 39 -2.76 -0.86 15.93
CA ALA A 39 -2.11 0.37 16.32
C ALA A 39 -1.56 1.11 15.10
N PRO A 40 -1.74 2.42 15.02
CA PRO A 40 -0.95 3.21 14.08
C PRO A 40 0.54 3.09 14.45
N GLY A 41 1.42 3.17 13.46
CA GLY A 41 2.86 3.17 13.74
C GLY A 41 3.23 4.32 14.69
N GLU A 42 4.03 4.04 15.72
CA GLU A 42 4.55 5.08 16.62
C GLU A 42 5.48 6.03 15.87
N ILE A 43 6.25 5.48 14.94
CA ILE A 43 7.22 6.19 14.08
C ILE A 43 6.94 5.81 12.62
N ILE A 44 6.63 6.79 11.79
CA ILE A 44 6.40 6.61 10.36
C ILE A 44 7.20 7.62 9.54
N ASP A 45 7.45 7.30 8.26
CA ASP A 45 8.13 8.12 7.27
C ASP A 45 9.47 8.71 7.75
N PRO A 46 10.41 7.92 8.31
CA PRO A 46 11.68 8.46 8.75
C PRO A 46 12.56 8.86 7.55
N GLN A 47 13.22 10.01 7.67
CA GLN A 47 14.08 10.62 6.65
C GLN A 47 15.40 11.08 7.25
N LEU A 48 16.51 10.66 6.63
CA LEU A 48 17.86 11.07 7.01
C LEU A 48 18.09 12.54 6.60
N SER A 49 18.73 13.31 7.45
CA SER A 49 19.16 14.68 7.11
C SER A 49 20.16 14.68 5.94
N PRO A 50 20.24 15.74 5.15
CA PRO A 50 21.26 15.85 4.09
C PRO A 50 22.71 15.72 4.59
N ALA A 51 22.97 16.05 5.86
CA ALA A 51 24.28 15.88 6.49
C ALA A 51 24.55 14.45 7.00
N GLY A 52 23.51 13.61 7.12
CA GLY A 52 23.63 12.23 7.61
C GLY A 52 23.77 12.11 9.13
N ASP A 53 23.54 13.18 9.88
CA ASP A 53 23.74 13.25 11.34
C ASP A 53 22.44 13.17 12.14
N LYS A 54 21.29 13.36 11.50
CA LYS A 54 19.95 13.36 12.12
C LYS A 54 18.95 12.57 11.32
N VAL A 55 17.91 12.05 11.99
CA VAL A 55 16.73 11.46 11.37
C VAL A 55 15.51 12.24 11.80
N ALA A 56 14.74 12.77 10.86
CA ALA A 56 13.41 13.27 11.12
C ALA A 56 12.38 12.16 10.87
N TYR A 57 11.25 12.19 11.59
CA TYR A 57 10.16 11.24 11.43
C TYR A 57 8.84 11.84 11.92
N LEU A 58 7.74 11.25 11.50
CA LEU A 58 6.43 11.50 12.09
C LEU A 58 6.24 10.59 13.29
N GLY A 59 6.15 11.19 14.47
CA GLY A 59 5.93 10.51 15.74
C GLY A 59 4.51 10.78 16.26
N LEU A 60 3.88 9.77 16.84
CA LEU A 60 2.53 9.88 17.37
C LEU A 60 2.54 10.57 18.75
N THR A 61 1.78 11.66 18.89
CA THR A 61 1.55 12.35 20.16
C THR A 61 0.05 12.40 20.42
N GLY A 62 -0.41 11.62 21.40
CA GLY A 62 -1.85 11.37 21.54
C GLY A 62 -2.42 10.67 20.31
N ASN A 63 -3.30 11.34 19.57
CA ASN A 63 -3.91 10.81 18.34
C ASN A 63 -3.41 11.53 17.07
N SER A 64 -2.37 12.35 17.17
CA SER A 64 -1.90 13.20 16.08
C SER A 64 -0.42 12.97 15.81
N TYR A 65 -0.05 12.83 14.54
CA TYR A 65 1.34 12.79 14.14
C TYR A 65 1.96 14.18 14.18
N ASN A 66 3.19 14.23 14.68
CA ASN A 66 4.02 15.41 14.72
C ASN A 66 5.42 15.12 14.20
N VAL A 67 6.12 16.11 13.71
CA VAL A 67 7.51 15.96 13.26
C VAL A 67 8.44 15.94 14.47
N PHE A 68 9.30 14.95 14.53
CA PHE A 68 10.38 14.78 15.49
C PHE A 68 11.71 14.70 14.75
N ILE A 69 12.77 15.12 15.42
CA ILE A 69 14.15 14.96 14.94
C ILE A 69 14.94 14.25 16.03
N GLN A 70 15.62 13.17 15.65
CA GLN A 70 16.57 12.47 16.50
C GLN A 70 18.00 12.71 15.99
N ASP A 71 18.89 13.11 16.86
CA ASP A 71 20.32 13.14 16.62
C ASP A 71 20.89 11.71 16.71
N ILE A 72 21.58 11.26 15.66
CA ILE A 72 22.03 9.87 15.55
C ILE A 72 23.12 9.54 16.58
N ALA A 73 24.01 10.49 16.84
CA ALA A 73 25.14 10.25 17.74
C ALA A 73 24.76 10.26 19.22
N THR A 74 23.84 11.14 19.62
CA THR A 74 23.44 11.33 21.02
C THR A 74 22.14 10.62 21.37
N SER A 75 21.34 10.24 20.36
CA SER A 75 19.97 9.74 20.49
C SER A 75 19.00 10.74 21.13
N GLU A 76 19.37 12.03 21.21
CA GLU A 76 18.50 13.09 21.69
C GLU A 76 17.37 13.36 20.68
N VAL A 77 16.12 13.41 21.18
CA VAL A 77 14.92 13.62 20.38
C VAL A 77 14.33 14.99 20.67
N THR A 78 14.03 15.73 19.60
CA THR A 78 13.38 17.05 19.68
C THR A 78 12.06 17.00 18.90
N GLN A 79 10.97 17.40 19.53
CA GLN A 79 9.68 17.60 18.84
C GLN A 79 9.70 18.96 18.12
N VAL A 80 9.31 18.97 16.85
CA VAL A 80 9.33 20.13 15.95
C VAL A 80 7.95 20.79 15.82
N THR A 81 6.90 19.98 15.77
CA THR A 81 5.51 20.45 15.63
C THR A 81 4.65 19.99 16.79
N GLU A 82 3.57 20.72 17.10
CA GLU A 82 2.69 20.47 18.25
C GLU A 82 1.21 20.43 17.83
N GLU A 83 0.90 19.68 16.75
CA GLU A 83 -0.47 19.53 16.28
C GLU A 83 -1.26 18.56 17.17
N THR A 84 -2.50 18.91 17.47
CA THR A 84 -3.35 18.15 18.38
C THR A 84 -4.65 17.61 17.74
N ALA A 85 -5.04 18.12 16.58
CA ALA A 85 -6.29 17.76 15.92
C ALA A 85 -6.08 16.79 14.76
N LEU A 86 -5.51 17.26 13.64
CA LEU A 86 -5.36 16.46 12.43
C LEU A 86 -3.94 15.88 12.27
N GLY A 87 -2.97 16.44 12.99
CA GLY A 87 -1.57 16.07 12.86
C GLY A 87 -0.91 16.53 11.56
N ILE A 88 0.36 16.18 11.42
CA ILE A 88 1.15 16.36 10.20
C ILE A 88 1.18 15.02 9.45
N ASN A 89 0.98 15.06 8.14
CA ASN A 89 1.00 13.85 7.30
C ASN A 89 2.07 13.91 6.20
N ASN A 90 2.73 15.07 6.02
CA ASN A 90 3.78 15.24 5.03
C ASN A 90 4.79 16.28 5.51
N TYR A 91 6.07 15.93 5.41
CA TYR A 91 7.18 16.79 5.73
C TYR A 91 8.41 16.44 4.89
N ALA A 92 9.41 17.30 4.87
CA ALA A 92 10.70 17.05 4.25
C ALA A 92 11.79 17.95 4.83
N TRP A 93 13.04 17.52 4.75
CA TRP A 93 14.20 18.37 4.97
C TRP A 93 14.32 19.42 3.86
N SER A 94 14.74 20.65 4.20
CA SER A 94 15.26 21.59 3.19
C SER A 94 16.53 21.03 2.54
N GLY A 95 16.91 21.53 1.36
CA GLY A 95 18.05 20.99 0.62
C GLY A 95 19.39 21.01 1.36
N ASP A 96 19.57 21.94 2.31
CA ASP A 96 20.76 22.04 3.17
C ASP A 96 20.57 21.41 4.55
N GLY A 97 19.35 20.95 4.87
CA GLY A 97 19.02 20.39 6.19
C GLY A 97 18.87 21.42 7.30
N SER A 98 18.84 22.72 7.00
CA SER A 98 18.68 23.79 8.00
C SER A 98 17.24 23.95 8.49
N LYS A 99 16.28 23.44 7.72
CA LYS A 99 14.85 23.58 7.98
C LYS A 99 14.10 22.27 7.80
N ILE A 100 12.95 22.16 8.50
CA ILE A 100 11.90 21.21 8.18
C ILE A 100 10.79 21.97 7.43
N LEU A 101 10.43 21.47 6.25
CA LEU A 101 9.25 21.88 5.50
C LEU A 101 8.12 20.91 5.84
N TYR A 102 6.92 21.39 6.13
CA TYR A 102 5.80 20.50 6.44
C TYR A 102 4.47 21.06 5.96
N LEU A 103 3.54 20.15 5.69
CA LEU A 103 2.19 20.48 5.29
C LEU A 103 1.24 20.38 6.49
N ARG A 104 0.41 21.41 6.67
CA ARG A 104 -0.56 21.53 7.75
C ARG A 104 -1.92 21.93 7.21
N ASP A 105 -2.98 21.31 7.73
CA ASP A 105 -4.37 21.71 7.51
C ASP A 105 -4.87 22.55 8.71
N PRO A 106 -4.77 23.89 8.65
CA PRO A 106 -5.01 24.73 9.81
C PRO A 106 -6.49 24.87 10.18
N ASP A 107 -7.40 24.59 9.26
CA ASP A 107 -8.84 24.79 9.43
C ASP A 107 -9.67 23.48 9.38
N GLY A 108 -9.03 22.35 9.23
CA GLY A 108 -9.68 21.02 9.26
C GLY A 108 -10.56 20.73 8.05
N LYS A 109 -10.33 21.42 6.93
CA LYS A 109 -11.14 21.24 5.71
C LYS A 109 -10.51 20.33 4.65
N GLY A 110 -9.41 19.65 4.98
CA GLY A 110 -8.67 18.80 4.06
C GLY A 110 -7.82 19.58 3.06
N ARG A 111 -7.41 20.82 3.43
CA ARG A 111 -6.58 21.70 2.60
C ARG A 111 -5.29 22.04 3.32
N GLN A 112 -4.20 21.68 2.69
CA GLN A 112 -2.87 21.80 3.29
C GLN A 112 -2.14 23.05 2.84
N LYS A 113 -1.48 23.71 3.77
CA LYS A 113 -0.58 24.84 3.54
C LYS A 113 0.85 24.45 3.89
N LEU A 114 1.83 25.08 3.22
CA LEU A 114 3.25 24.86 3.47
C LEU A 114 3.76 25.76 4.58
N TYR A 115 4.48 25.15 5.52
CA TYR A 115 5.21 25.82 6.61
C TYR A 115 6.68 25.43 6.58
N ASP A 116 7.56 26.29 7.11
CA ASP A 116 8.92 25.94 7.47
C ASP A 116 9.17 26.10 8.99
N TYR A 117 10.02 25.23 9.53
CA TYR A 117 10.59 25.35 10.87
C TYR A 117 12.10 25.48 10.74
N ASP A 118 12.68 26.58 11.21
CA ASP A 118 14.13 26.83 11.21
C ASP A 118 14.77 26.19 12.44
N LEU A 119 15.73 25.28 12.23
CA LEU A 119 16.36 24.53 13.31
C LEU A 119 17.21 25.40 14.23
N SER A 120 17.76 26.51 13.73
CA SER A 120 18.65 27.37 14.47
C SER A 120 17.89 28.38 15.35
N THR A 121 16.83 28.99 14.81
CA THR A 121 16.01 29.99 15.52
C THR A 121 14.82 29.40 16.22
N LYS A 122 14.41 28.18 15.83
CA LYS A 122 13.17 27.49 16.27
C LYS A 122 11.89 28.22 15.89
N GLU A 123 11.96 29.09 14.88
CA GLU A 123 10.82 29.84 14.39
C GLU A 123 10.06 29.05 13.33
N VAL A 124 8.73 29.19 13.35
CA VAL A 124 7.79 28.66 12.36
C VAL A 124 7.32 29.79 11.47
N ARG A 125 7.29 29.55 10.17
CA ARG A 125 6.77 30.48 9.18
C ARG A 125 5.82 29.79 8.21
N GLU A 126 4.67 30.42 7.94
CA GLU A 126 3.76 30.01 6.87
C GLU A 126 4.29 30.54 5.52
N LEU A 127 4.54 29.63 4.58
CA LEU A 127 5.09 29.95 3.26
C LEU A 127 4.02 30.15 2.19
N THR A 128 2.80 29.66 2.42
CA THR A 128 1.65 29.79 1.50
C THR A 128 0.45 30.44 2.20
N PRO A 129 0.53 31.74 2.55
CA PRO A 129 -0.53 32.46 3.27
C PRO A 129 -1.72 32.79 2.35
N ILE A 130 -2.25 31.78 1.65
CA ILE A 130 -3.38 31.87 0.72
C ILE A 130 -4.48 30.96 1.24
N ASP A 131 -5.71 31.47 1.29
CA ASP A 131 -6.85 30.67 1.71
C ASP A 131 -7.37 29.79 0.58
N GLY A 132 -7.79 28.58 0.94
CA GLY A 132 -8.46 27.66 0.03
C GLY A 132 -7.56 26.88 -0.92
N VAL A 133 -6.22 26.96 -0.77
CA VAL A 133 -5.26 26.15 -1.53
C VAL A 133 -5.00 24.81 -0.85
N ASP A 134 -4.66 23.81 -1.64
CA ASP A 134 -4.19 22.49 -1.20
C ASP A 134 -2.81 22.25 -1.81
N VAL A 135 -1.77 22.40 -1.00
CA VAL A 135 -0.37 22.44 -1.43
C VAL A 135 0.23 21.05 -1.43
N GLN A 136 1.01 20.75 -2.47
CA GLN A 136 1.86 19.56 -2.56
C GLN A 136 3.32 19.97 -2.78
N ILE A 137 4.26 19.35 -2.08
CA ILE A 137 5.69 19.50 -2.32
C ILE A 137 6.08 18.65 -3.52
N LEU A 138 6.62 19.27 -4.57
CA LEU A 138 7.02 18.57 -5.80
C LEU A 138 8.51 18.21 -5.82
N LYS A 139 9.37 19.16 -5.41
CA LYS A 139 10.82 18.95 -5.49
C LYS A 139 11.57 19.81 -4.49
N ILE A 140 12.51 19.19 -3.80
CA ILE A 140 13.56 19.80 -3.00
C ILE A 140 14.88 19.30 -3.55
N SER A 141 15.91 20.15 -3.53
CA SER A 141 17.23 19.78 -4.05
C SER A 141 18.34 20.34 -3.17
N PRO A 142 19.34 19.52 -2.79
CA PRO A 142 20.53 20.03 -2.08
C PRO A 142 21.35 21.03 -2.87
N ASP A 143 21.25 21.03 -4.20
CA ASP A 143 21.95 21.99 -5.06
C ASP A 143 21.24 23.36 -5.14
N TYR A 144 19.98 23.41 -4.70
CA TYR A 144 19.15 24.62 -4.62
C TYR A 144 18.57 24.78 -3.21
N PRO A 145 19.40 24.92 -2.17
CA PRO A 145 18.99 24.79 -0.76
C PRO A 145 17.93 25.80 -0.33
N ASN A 146 17.91 26.97 -0.97
CA ASN A 146 16.98 28.06 -0.66
C ASN A 146 15.69 28.02 -1.47
N SER A 147 15.37 26.90 -2.13
CA SER A 147 14.19 26.82 -2.99
C SER A 147 13.46 25.49 -2.83
N VAL A 148 12.14 25.54 -2.91
CA VAL A 148 11.28 24.37 -3.04
C VAL A 148 10.29 24.60 -4.19
N LEU A 149 10.01 23.57 -4.99
CA LEU A 149 8.90 23.59 -5.92
C LEU A 149 7.69 22.92 -5.29
N ILE A 150 6.57 23.61 -5.41
CA ILE A 150 5.27 23.16 -4.90
C ILE A 150 4.22 23.24 -6.01
N SER A 151 3.13 22.50 -5.83
CA SER A 151 1.95 22.72 -6.66
C SER A 151 0.72 22.98 -5.79
N PHE A 152 -0.16 23.84 -6.29
CA PHE A 152 -1.52 24.02 -5.77
C PHE A 152 -2.43 24.63 -6.84
N GLY A 153 -3.72 24.43 -6.69
CA GLY A 153 -4.73 25.05 -7.54
C GLY A 153 -4.93 26.51 -7.17
N SER A 154 -5.20 27.36 -8.17
CA SER A 154 -5.62 28.72 -7.93
C SER A 154 -7.05 28.75 -7.35
N PHE A 155 -7.41 29.85 -6.72
CA PHE A 155 -8.74 30.04 -6.13
C PHE A 155 -9.88 29.91 -7.16
N ASN A 156 -9.56 30.10 -8.46
CA ASN A 156 -10.54 30.15 -9.55
C ASN A 156 -10.75 28.83 -10.27
N ASP A 157 -9.75 27.95 -10.34
CA ASP A 157 -9.77 26.76 -11.19
C ASP A 157 -9.40 25.45 -10.50
N ASN A 158 -8.86 25.52 -9.29
CA ASN A 158 -8.40 24.36 -8.50
C ASN A 158 -7.43 23.43 -9.26
N LEU A 159 -6.75 23.93 -10.30
CA LEU A 159 -5.78 23.19 -11.10
C LEU A 159 -4.38 23.26 -10.48
N PRO A 160 -3.63 22.16 -10.34
CA PRO A 160 -2.32 22.16 -9.72
C PRO A 160 -1.27 22.83 -10.63
N HIS A 161 -1.11 24.16 -10.49
CA HIS A 161 -0.02 24.93 -11.10
C HIS A 161 1.27 24.75 -10.30
N VAL A 162 2.42 24.97 -10.92
CA VAL A 162 3.74 24.86 -10.26
C VAL A 162 4.26 26.21 -9.86
N TYR A 163 4.67 26.32 -8.60
CA TYR A 163 5.27 27.51 -8.02
C TYR A 163 6.65 27.19 -7.44
N LYS A 164 7.56 28.16 -7.52
CA LYS A 164 8.85 28.12 -6.84
C LYS A 164 8.80 29.03 -5.62
N VAL A 165 9.05 28.47 -4.45
CA VAL A 165 9.13 29.21 -3.18
C VAL A 165 10.59 29.47 -2.84
N ASP A 166 10.91 30.73 -2.52
CA ASP A 166 12.19 31.13 -1.95
C ASP A 166 12.13 30.99 -0.42
N LEU A 167 12.93 30.10 0.16
CA LEU A 167 12.92 29.79 1.59
C LEU A 167 13.56 30.88 2.45
N ILE A 168 14.28 31.85 1.87
CA ILE A 168 14.83 33.01 2.61
C ILE A 168 13.74 34.05 2.77
N THR A 169 13.15 34.49 1.67
CA THR A 169 12.18 35.58 1.64
C THR A 169 10.74 35.16 1.92
N GLY A 170 10.40 33.90 1.62
CA GLY A 170 9.02 33.40 1.64
C GLY A 170 8.21 33.77 0.40
N ASN A 171 8.81 34.43 -0.59
CA ASN A 171 8.13 34.77 -1.84
C ASN A 171 7.99 33.49 -2.70
N PHE A 172 6.93 33.46 -3.52
CA PHE A 172 6.75 32.39 -4.50
C PHE A 172 6.33 32.95 -5.86
N ASP A 173 6.89 32.33 -6.90
CA ASP A 173 6.66 32.69 -8.30
C ASP A 173 6.00 31.54 -9.04
N LEU A 174 5.02 31.86 -9.91
CA LEU A 174 4.42 30.90 -10.82
C LEU A 174 5.44 30.48 -11.89
N ILE A 175 5.70 29.16 -11.99
CA ILE A 175 6.68 28.58 -12.93
C ILE A 175 6.00 27.88 -14.10
N ALA A 176 4.87 27.19 -13.85
CA ALA A 176 4.12 26.51 -14.92
C ALA A 176 2.62 26.50 -14.60
N GLU A 177 1.82 26.78 -15.63
CA GLU A 177 0.36 26.73 -15.54
C GLU A 177 -0.17 25.38 -16.05
N ASN A 178 -1.15 24.83 -15.32
CA ASN A 178 -1.91 23.66 -15.77
C ASN A 178 -3.05 24.12 -16.69
N SER A 179 -3.08 23.59 -17.89
CA SER A 179 -4.13 23.87 -18.89
C SER A 179 -5.47 23.18 -18.62
N GLY A 180 -5.56 22.35 -17.57
CA GLY A 180 -6.75 21.57 -17.22
C GLY A 180 -6.68 20.10 -17.63
N THR A 181 -5.64 19.69 -18.34
CA THR A 181 -5.44 18.33 -18.81
C THR A 181 -4.20 17.65 -18.21
N ILE A 182 -3.34 18.42 -17.54
CA ILE A 182 -2.10 17.91 -16.95
C ILE A 182 -2.41 17.18 -15.63
N LEU A 183 -2.06 15.91 -15.58
CA LEU A 183 -2.27 15.01 -14.44
C LEU A 183 -1.08 15.02 -13.47
N GLY A 184 0.12 15.33 -13.97
CA GLY A 184 1.34 15.32 -13.16
C GLY A 184 2.49 16.07 -13.84
N TRP A 185 3.35 16.63 -13.01
CA TRP A 185 4.53 17.39 -13.42
C TRP A 185 5.81 16.60 -13.18
N LEU A 186 6.79 16.72 -14.08
CA LEU A 186 8.13 16.16 -13.90
C LEU A 186 9.15 17.27 -13.85
N ILE A 187 9.90 17.25 -12.77
CA ILE A 187 10.91 18.24 -12.44
C ILE A 187 12.29 17.64 -12.68
N ASP A 188 13.17 18.38 -13.36
CA ASP A 188 14.56 17.97 -13.56
C ASP A 188 15.45 18.23 -12.33
N HIS A 189 16.71 17.83 -12.39
CA HIS A 189 17.69 18.05 -11.31
C HIS A 189 18.04 19.54 -11.12
N LYS A 190 17.75 20.40 -12.10
CA LYS A 190 17.97 21.84 -12.05
C LYS A 190 16.76 22.63 -11.56
N MET A 191 15.77 21.95 -10.99
CA MET A 191 14.53 22.57 -10.51
C MET A 191 13.69 23.23 -11.61
N ASN A 192 13.77 22.72 -12.86
CA ASN A 192 12.91 23.17 -13.95
C ASN A 192 11.75 22.18 -14.18
N VAL A 193 10.60 22.68 -14.53
CA VAL A 193 9.50 21.86 -15.06
C VAL A 193 9.86 21.45 -16.49
N ARG A 194 10.23 20.19 -16.68
CA ARG A 194 10.75 19.66 -17.94
C ARG A 194 9.82 18.63 -18.58
N GLY A 195 8.89 18.08 -17.84
CA GLY A 195 7.94 17.11 -18.34
C GLY A 195 6.56 17.24 -17.69
N CYS A 196 5.58 16.68 -18.37
CA CYS A 196 4.25 16.48 -17.81
C CYS A 196 3.59 15.21 -18.35
N LEU A 197 2.74 14.62 -17.54
CA LEU A 197 1.76 13.64 -17.95
C LEU A 197 0.46 14.38 -18.25
N ASP A 198 0.02 14.33 -19.50
CA ASP A 198 -1.16 15.01 -19.99
C ASP A 198 -2.21 13.99 -20.45
N ALA A 199 -3.49 14.29 -20.32
CA ALA A 199 -4.58 13.41 -20.71
C ALA A 199 -5.53 14.11 -21.68
N SER A 200 -5.89 13.41 -22.76
CA SER A 200 -6.93 13.89 -23.66
C SER A 200 -8.33 13.44 -23.24
N GLN A 201 -9.34 14.10 -23.80
CA GLN A 201 -10.74 13.76 -23.52
C GLN A 201 -11.17 12.40 -24.07
N ASP A 202 -10.45 11.86 -25.05
CA ASP A 202 -10.68 10.53 -25.64
C ASP A 202 -9.93 9.40 -24.92
N GLY A 203 -9.24 9.72 -23.81
CA GLY A 203 -8.61 8.74 -22.91
C GLY A 203 -7.21 8.31 -23.34
N GLN A 204 -6.53 9.11 -24.16
CA GLN A 204 -5.10 8.93 -24.39
C GLN A 204 -4.28 9.72 -23.35
N TYR A 205 -3.11 9.20 -23.05
CA TYR A 205 -2.16 9.79 -22.10
C TYR A 205 -0.87 10.09 -22.84
N TYR A 206 -0.35 11.30 -22.62
CA TYR A 206 0.83 11.80 -23.32
C TYR A 206 1.92 12.15 -22.31
N PHE A 207 3.09 11.57 -22.50
CA PHE A 207 4.29 12.11 -21.85
C PHE A 207 4.87 13.19 -22.75
N LYS A 208 4.79 14.42 -22.29
CA LYS A 208 5.29 15.61 -22.98
C LYS A 208 6.52 16.15 -22.27
N VAL A 209 7.47 16.67 -23.03
CA VAL A 209 8.69 17.31 -22.52
C VAL A 209 8.87 18.68 -23.15
N THR A 210 9.61 19.54 -22.45
CA THR A 210 10.07 20.83 -22.97
C THR A 210 11.57 21.01 -22.71
N ASP A 211 12.28 21.69 -23.60
CA ASP A 211 13.72 21.93 -23.49
C ASP A 211 14.04 23.14 -22.61
N THR A 212 13.09 24.06 -22.47
CA THR A 212 13.19 25.27 -21.66
C THR A 212 11.86 25.53 -20.93
N ALA A 213 11.85 26.46 -20.00
CA ALA A 213 10.60 26.96 -19.40
C ALA A 213 9.66 27.65 -20.43
N SER A 214 9.98 27.58 -21.72
CA SER A 214 9.16 28.08 -22.81
C SER A 214 8.02 27.09 -23.10
N SER A 215 6.89 27.63 -23.43
CA SER A 215 5.58 27.06 -23.63
C SER A 215 5.41 25.99 -24.72
N HIS A 216 6.48 25.41 -25.27
CA HIS A 216 6.38 24.44 -26.37
C HIS A 216 6.61 23.02 -25.84
N TRP A 217 5.50 22.34 -25.60
CA TRP A 217 5.49 20.92 -25.22
C TRP A 217 5.62 20.03 -26.46
N ARG A 218 6.50 19.05 -26.39
CA ARG A 218 6.69 18.01 -27.42
C ARG A 218 6.34 16.66 -26.82
N GLU A 219 5.49 15.93 -27.51
CA GLU A 219 5.16 14.54 -27.17
C GLU A 219 6.36 13.64 -27.47
N ILE A 220 6.72 12.80 -26.49
CA ILE A 220 7.76 11.77 -26.66
C ILE A 220 7.23 10.36 -26.45
N MET A 221 6.08 10.21 -25.81
CA MET A 221 5.41 8.91 -25.67
C MET A 221 3.91 9.10 -25.49
N THR A 222 3.13 8.16 -26.04
CA THR A 222 1.67 8.14 -25.94
C THR A 222 1.22 6.78 -25.47
N TRP A 223 0.29 6.73 -24.53
CA TRP A 223 -0.32 5.51 -24.01
C TRP A 223 -1.84 5.55 -24.19
N ASN A 224 -2.42 4.39 -24.46
CA ASN A 224 -3.86 4.22 -24.50
C ASN A 224 -4.41 3.75 -23.13
N SER A 225 -5.73 3.58 -23.04
CA SER A 225 -6.38 3.16 -21.79
C SER A 225 -5.95 1.77 -21.30
N GLU A 226 -5.40 0.89 -22.15
CA GLU A 226 -4.91 -0.44 -21.74
C GLU A 226 -3.59 -0.35 -21.01
N ASP A 227 -2.75 0.64 -21.34
CA ASP A 227 -1.41 0.82 -20.79
C ASP A 227 -1.37 1.77 -19.58
N MET A 228 -2.44 2.57 -19.34
CA MET A 228 -2.41 3.72 -18.45
C MET A 228 -2.02 3.40 -17.00
N LEU A 229 -2.41 2.23 -16.46
CA LEU A 229 -2.08 1.86 -15.07
C LEU A 229 -0.78 1.04 -14.93
N THR A 230 -0.12 0.81 -16.06
CA THR A 230 1.16 0.10 -16.13
C THR A 230 2.24 0.91 -16.81
N SER A 231 1.94 2.18 -17.12
CA SER A 231 2.88 3.07 -17.81
C SER A 231 2.82 4.48 -17.24
N SER A 232 3.98 5.05 -16.97
CA SER A 232 4.12 6.41 -16.43
C SER A 232 5.54 6.94 -16.62
N PRO A 233 5.74 8.25 -16.71
CA PRO A 233 7.07 8.83 -16.62
C PRO A 233 7.61 8.69 -15.17
N VAL A 234 8.94 8.50 -15.05
CA VAL A 234 9.63 8.32 -13.76
C VAL A 234 10.49 9.53 -13.40
N GLY A 235 11.24 10.07 -14.36
CA GLY A 235 12.14 11.19 -14.10
C GLY A 235 13.16 11.42 -15.21
N PHE A 236 14.17 12.20 -14.90
CA PHE A 236 15.25 12.55 -15.82
C PHE A 236 16.64 12.22 -15.25
N THR A 237 17.61 11.98 -16.12
CA THR A 237 19.03 12.01 -15.75
C THR A 237 19.44 13.42 -15.31
N ALA A 238 20.49 13.57 -14.50
CA ALA A 238 20.93 14.87 -13.99
C ALA A 238 21.31 15.86 -15.09
N ASP A 239 21.87 15.36 -16.22
CA ASP A 239 22.17 16.20 -17.38
C ASP A 239 20.94 16.56 -18.23
N GLY A 240 19.78 15.93 -17.95
CA GLY A 240 18.51 16.17 -18.61
C GLY A 240 18.44 15.67 -20.05
N LYS A 241 19.38 14.82 -20.49
CA LYS A 241 19.38 14.25 -21.86
C LYS A 241 18.42 13.10 -22.02
N TYR A 242 18.21 12.34 -20.95
CA TYR A 242 17.35 11.15 -20.97
C TYR A 242 16.21 11.29 -19.99
N ALA A 243 15.09 10.66 -20.35
CA ALA A 243 13.97 10.43 -19.46
C ALA A 243 13.85 8.93 -19.14
N PHE A 244 13.42 8.60 -17.94
CA PHE A 244 13.05 7.25 -17.56
C PHE A 244 11.52 7.12 -17.53
N VAL A 245 11.03 6.00 -18.03
CA VAL A 245 9.60 5.67 -18.05
C VAL A 245 9.37 4.22 -17.66
N LEU A 246 8.28 3.97 -16.98
CA LEU A 246 7.63 2.68 -16.94
C LEU A 246 6.76 2.58 -18.20
N ASN A 247 6.86 1.49 -18.96
CA ASN A 247 6.14 1.35 -20.22
C ASN A 247 5.74 -0.10 -20.51
N SER A 248 4.44 -0.33 -20.67
CA SER A 248 3.88 -1.62 -21.08
C SER A 248 3.47 -1.66 -22.57
N GLN A 249 3.63 -0.59 -23.33
CA GLN A 249 3.30 -0.57 -24.75
C GLN A 249 4.14 -1.60 -25.52
N GLY A 250 3.47 -2.47 -26.27
CA GLY A 250 4.15 -3.58 -26.98
C GLY A 250 4.63 -4.72 -26.07
N SER A 251 4.31 -4.69 -24.78
CA SER A 251 4.61 -5.76 -23.81
C SER A 251 3.39 -6.10 -22.96
N ASN A 252 3.44 -7.22 -22.25
CA ASN A 252 2.46 -7.53 -21.22
C ASN A 252 2.75 -6.78 -19.92
N THR A 253 4.03 -6.70 -19.53
CA THR A 253 4.48 -6.12 -18.27
C THR A 253 5.02 -4.71 -18.45
N SER A 254 4.97 -3.94 -17.39
CA SER A 254 5.66 -2.65 -17.29
C SER A 254 7.17 -2.87 -17.27
N ARG A 255 7.87 -2.25 -18.20
CA ARG A 255 9.35 -2.26 -18.34
C ARG A 255 9.90 -0.91 -17.91
N LEU A 256 11.06 -0.89 -17.28
CA LEU A 256 11.80 0.35 -17.10
C LEU A 256 12.60 0.63 -18.38
N GLN A 257 12.35 1.78 -18.98
CA GLN A 257 12.99 2.22 -20.22
C GLN A 257 13.64 3.59 -20.05
N LYS A 258 14.72 3.81 -20.80
CA LYS A 258 15.45 5.08 -20.94
C LYS A 258 15.18 5.62 -22.33
N ILE A 259 14.77 6.88 -22.42
CA ILE A 259 14.46 7.57 -23.68
C ILE A 259 15.47 8.69 -23.89
N ASP A 260 16.16 8.69 -25.01
CA ASP A 260 16.92 9.86 -25.46
C ASP A 260 15.93 10.94 -25.90
N ILE A 261 15.90 12.07 -25.16
CA ILE A 261 14.90 13.13 -25.38
C ILE A 261 15.04 13.77 -26.76
N ALA A 262 16.25 13.90 -27.30
CA ALA A 262 16.50 14.55 -28.58
C ALA A 262 16.10 13.69 -29.77
N SER A 263 16.46 12.41 -29.76
CA SER A 263 16.23 11.48 -30.87
C SER A 263 14.95 10.65 -30.73
N GLY A 264 14.41 10.50 -29.52
CA GLY A 264 13.29 9.62 -29.22
C GLY A 264 13.66 8.14 -29.18
N VAL A 265 14.96 7.79 -29.22
CA VAL A 265 15.42 6.39 -29.13
C VAL A 265 15.15 5.85 -27.74
N VAL A 266 14.55 4.66 -27.67
CA VAL A 266 14.16 3.98 -26.43
C VAL A 266 15.02 2.76 -26.21
N GLU A 267 15.59 2.65 -25.01
CA GLU A 267 16.35 1.51 -24.53
C GLU A 267 15.64 0.87 -23.34
N THR A 268 15.48 -0.46 -23.32
CA THR A 268 14.93 -1.18 -22.17
C THR A 268 16.04 -1.48 -21.17
N ILE A 269 15.91 -0.97 -19.94
CA ILE A 269 16.86 -1.21 -18.84
C ILE A 269 16.54 -2.54 -18.15
N ALA A 270 15.26 -2.78 -17.86
CA ALA A 270 14.83 -4.00 -17.17
C ALA A 270 13.38 -4.35 -17.51
N GLU A 271 13.12 -5.65 -17.56
CA GLU A 271 11.79 -6.23 -17.76
C GLU A 271 11.68 -7.59 -17.07
N ASP A 272 10.47 -8.02 -16.78
CA ASP A 272 10.11 -9.36 -16.35
C ASP A 272 8.89 -9.84 -17.15
N ASN A 273 8.80 -11.14 -17.42
CA ASN A 273 7.73 -11.68 -18.28
C ASN A 273 6.34 -11.74 -17.61
N ILE A 274 6.29 -11.71 -16.28
CA ILE A 274 5.08 -11.90 -15.47
C ILE A 274 4.78 -10.66 -14.65
N PHE A 275 5.80 -10.10 -13.99
CA PHE A 275 5.64 -9.03 -13.02
C PHE A 275 6.04 -7.67 -13.59
N ASN A 276 5.33 -6.64 -13.19
CA ASN A 276 5.67 -5.27 -13.53
C ASN A 276 6.92 -4.81 -12.76
N VAL A 277 7.69 -3.94 -13.37
CA VAL A 277 8.62 -3.11 -12.58
C VAL A 277 7.78 -2.26 -11.63
N SER A 278 8.10 -2.30 -10.34
CA SER A 278 7.39 -1.57 -9.28
C SER A 278 8.16 -0.35 -8.77
N GLY A 279 9.47 -0.31 -8.98
CA GLY A 279 10.30 0.80 -8.52
C GLY A 279 11.72 0.74 -9.07
N ALA A 280 12.51 1.75 -8.71
CA ALA A 280 13.92 1.83 -9.05
C ALA A 280 14.74 2.45 -7.91
N ILE A 281 15.94 1.96 -7.71
CA ILE A 281 16.96 2.60 -6.89
C ILE A 281 17.68 3.60 -7.79
N ILE A 282 17.52 4.88 -7.49
CA ILE A 282 18.06 5.98 -8.29
C ILE A 282 19.19 6.65 -7.51
N HIS A 283 20.33 6.86 -8.14
CA HIS A 283 21.43 7.57 -7.51
C HIS A 283 21.04 9.04 -7.23
N PRO A 284 21.13 9.53 -5.99
CA PRO A 284 20.53 10.80 -5.59
C PRO A 284 21.09 12.03 -6.30
N ARG A 285 22.34 11.99 -6.75
CA ARG A 285 23.01 13.12 -7.43
C ARG A 285 23.03 13.01 -8.96
N THR A 286 23.22 11.81 -9.50
CA THR A 286 23.35 11.63 -10.96
C THR A 286 22.02 11.34 -11.64
N GLY A 287 21.01 10.89 -10.87
CA GLY A 287 19.72 10.47 -11.41
C GLY A 287 19.80 9.16 -12.22
N GLU A 288 20.95 8.49 -12.26
CA GLU A 288 21.08 7.20 -12.97
C GLU A 288 20.46 6.06 -12.15
N ILE A 289 19.98 5.05 -12.87
CA ILE A 289 19.36 3.85 -12.28
C ILE A 289 20.48 2.94 -11.75
N GLN A 290 20.44 2.65 -10.46
CA GLN A 290 21.35 1.72 -9.80
C GLN A 290 20.74 0.33 -9.60
N GLY A 291 19.43 0.25 -9.44
CA GLY A 291 18.70 -1.00 -9.29
C GLY A 291 17.26 -0.88 -9.74
N VAL A 292 16.64 -2.00 -10.07
CA VAL A 292 15.23 -2.08 -10.45
C VAL A 292 14.52 -3.05 -9.53
N VAL A 293 13.38 -2.64 -9.01
CA VAL A 293 12.58 -3.43 -8.07
C VAL A 293 11.40 -4.04 -8.81
N PHE A 294 11.23 -5.35 -8.64
CA PHE A 294 10.06 -6.10 -9.07
C PHE A 294 9.30 -6.58 -7.84
N GLU A 295 8.01 -6.29 -7.78
CA GLU A 295 7.14 -6.79 -6.75
C GLU A 295 6.53 -8.13 -7.20
N LYS A 296 7.27 -9.21 -6.94
CA LYS A 296 6.86 -10.60 -7.22
C LYS A 296 6.03 -11.16 -6.07
N GLU A 297 6.31 -12.36 -5.66
CA GLU A 297 5.79 -12.94 -4.40
C GLU A 297 6.39 -12.21 -3.18
N ARG A 298 7.66 -11.81 -3.31
CA ARG A 298 8.42 -10.89 -2.46
C ARG A 298 9.13 -9.87 -3.33
N GLU A 299 9.58 -8.76 -2.75
CA GLU A 299 10.35 -7.76 -3.51
C GLU A 299 11.70 -8.32 -3.95
N GLU A 300 11.97 -8.22 -5.25
CA GLU A 300 13.24 -8.62 -5.86
C GLU A 300 13.92 -7.42 -6.50
N THR A 301 15.16 -7.15 -6.11
CA THR A 301 15.99 -6.08 -6.68
C THR A 301 16.99 -6.64 -7.69
N LEU A 302 16.86 -6.20 -8.94
CA LEU A 302 17.86 -6.39 -9.99
C LEU A 302 18.87 -5.26 -9.94
N ILE A 303 20.14 -5.59 -9.73
CA ILE A 303 21.22 -4.60 -9.69
C ILE A 303 21.61 -4.24 -11.12
N ILE A 304 21.61 -2.94 -11.42
CA ILE A 304 22.00 -2.36 -12.70
C ILE A 304 23.42 -1.77 -12.61
N ASP A 305 23.68 -1.05 -11.51
CA ASP A 305 25.01 -0.46 -11.24
C ASP A 305 25.78 -1.36 -10.28
N GLU A 306 26.91 -1.88 -10.75
CA GLU A 306 27.77 -2.74 -9.95
C GLU A 306 28.32 -2.06 -8.70
N ALA A 307 28.37 -0.72 -8.67
CA ALA A 307 28.87 0.05 -7.54
C ALA A 307 28.11 -0.22 -6.23
N ILE A 308 26.80 -0.52 -6.32
CA ILE A 308 25.99 -0.80 -5.11
C ILE A 308 25.85 -2.30 -4.78
N ARG A 309 26.54 -3.18 -5.52
CA ARG A 309 26.36 -4.64 -5.37
C ARG A 309 26.70 -5.15 -3.98
N ASP A 310 27.83 -4.70 -3.45
CA ASP A 310 28.30 -5.14 -2.13
C ASP A 310 27.43 -4.55 -1.02
N ASP A 311 26.94 -3.33 -1.20
CA ASP A 311 25.96 -2.71 -0.28
C ASP A 311 24.68 -3.52 -0.22
N ILE A 312 24.06 -3.82 -1.36
CA ILE A 312 22.81 -4.60 -1.41
C ILE A 312 23.01 -6.01 -0.82
N LYS A 313 24.19 -6.62 -1.07
CA LYS A 313 24.53 -7.92 -0.47
C LYS A 313 24.68 -7.82 1.05
N ALA A 314 25.32 -6.79 1.56
CA ALA A 314 25.46 -6.56 3.01
C ALA A 314 24.09 -6.30 3.66
N ILE A 315 23.27 -5.44 3.06
CA ILE A 315 21.94 -5.10 3.53
C ILE A 315 21.04 -6.34 3.65
N ARG A 316 21.02 -7.21 2.63
CA ARG A 316 20.22 -8.45 2.64
C ARG A 316 20.58 -9.42 3.77
N ASN A 317 21.77 -9.30 4.38
CA ASN A 317 22.19 -10.12 5.51
C ASN A 317 21.86 -9.52 6.88
N ILE A 318 21.28 -8.31 6.94
CA ILE A 318 20.92 -7.64 8.20
C ILE A 318 19.66 -8.22 8.81
N HIS A 319 18.64 -8.43 7.96
CA HIS A 319 17.32 -8.86 8.40
C HIS A 319 16.64 -9.76 7.36
N HIS A 320 15.67 -10.60 7.77
CA HIS A 320 14.93 -11.51 6.89
C HIS A 320 13.84 -10.82 6.05
N GLY A 321 13.45 -9.58 6.42
CA GLY A 321 12.45 -8.79 5.70
C GLY A 321 12.92 -8.29 4.34
N ASP A 322 11.99 -7.78 3.53
CA ASP A 322 12.31 -7.12 2.26
C ASP A 322 12.80 -5.69 2.55
N PHE A 323 14.06 -5.42 2.21
CA PHE A 323 14.64 -4.12 2.48
C PHE A 323 14.11 -3.04 1.53
N PHE A 324 14.08 -1.82 2.03
CA PHE A 324 13.90 -0.61 1.22
C PHE A 324 14.83 0.50 1.73
N ILE A 325 15.22 1.39 0.83
CA ILE A 325 16.01 2.56 1.17
C ILE A 325 15.03 3.71 1.35
N SER A 326 14.88 4.19 2.59
CA SER A 326 14.01 5.33 2.91
C SER A 326 14.63 6.64 2.42
N SER A 327 15.91 6.85 2.71
CA SER A 327 16.63 8.04 2.26
C SER A 327 18.15 7.82 2.32
N ARG A 328 18.91 8.75 1.73
CA ARG A 328 20.37 8.76 1.72
C ARG A 328 20.86 10.16 2.07
N ASP A 329 22.02 10.26 2.70
CA ASP A 329 22.66 11.54 2.92
C ASP A 329 23.23 12.12 1.60
N ARG A 330 23.64 13.40 1.65
CA ARG A 330 24.17 14.09 0.44
C ARG A 330 25.44 13.46 -0.10
N LYS A 331 26.24 12.81 0.74
CA LYS A 331 27.49 12.16 0.32
C LYS A 331 27.31 10.77 -0.21
N ASP A 332 26.12 10.20 0.02
CA ASP A 332 25.79 8.80 -0.26
C ASP A 332 26.61 7.80 0.59
N GLU A 333 27.09 8.26 1.74
CA GLU A 333 27.84 7.47 2.73
C GLU A 333 26.94 6.75 3.72
N ASN A 334 25.82 7.37 4.11
CA ASN A 334 24.86 6.81 5.05
C ASN A 334 23.49 6.67 4.41
N TRP A 335 22.92 5.47 4.52
CA TRP A 335 21.57 5.16 4.05
C TRP A 335 20.67 4.84 5.22
N LEU A 336 19.52 5.45 5.27
CA LEU A 336 18.43 5.03 6.15
C LEU A 336 17.67 3.92 5.43
N ILE A 337 17.73 2.72 5.98
CA ILE A 337 17.09 1.54 5.41
C ILE A 337 16.06 0.98 6.38
N GLY A 338 14.98 0.41 5.83
CA GLY A 338 13.98 -0.33 6.60
C GLY A 338 13.77 -1.72 6.01
N PHE A 339 13.16 -2.60 6.80
CA PHE A 339 12.80 -3.94 6.35
C PHE A 339 11.31 -4.18 6.55
N LYS A 340 10.59 -4.39 5.45
CA LYS A 340 9.22 -4.89 5.51
C LYS A 340 9.26 -6.32 6.05
N THR A 341 8.48 -6.59 7.06
CA THR A 341 8.33 -7.90 7.69
C THR A 341 6.89 -8.35 7.57
N ASP A 342 6.63 -9.64 7.57
CA ASP A 342 5.27 -10.19 7.61
C ASP A 342 4.84 -10.55 9.04
N ASP A 343 5.79 -10.72 9.94
CA ASP A 343 5.64 -11.29 11.28
C ASP A 343 6.07 -10.34 12.41
N GLY A 344 6.09 -9.03 12.15
CA GLY A 344 6.48 -8.06 13.18
C GLY A 344 6.55 -6.61 12.69
N PRO A 345 7.06 -5.72 13.55
CA PRO A 345 7.24 -4.31 13.20
C PRO A 345 8.40 -4.10 12.22
N VAL A 346 8.32 -3.04 11.42
CA VAL A 346 9.38 -2.61 10.49
C VAL A 346 10.56 -2.04 11.29
N PRO A 347 11.75 -2.66 11.29
CA PRO A 347 12.95 -2.09 11.90
C PRO A 347 13.64 -1.14 10.91
N PHE A 348 14.22 -0.05 11.45
CA PHE A 348 14.99 0.93 10.71
C PHE A 348 16.44 0.98 11.18
N TYR A 349 17.36 1.10 10.22
CA TYR A 349 18.79 1.10 10.44
C TYR A 349 19.45 2.28 9.70
N ILE A 350 20.53 2.81 10.29
CA ILE A 350 21.55 3.55 9.53
C ILE A 350 22.58 2.54 9.03
N TYR A 351 22.70 2.46 7.73
CA TYR A 351 23.71 1.65 7.04
C TYR A 351 24.80 2.57 6.48
N ASN A 352 26.06 2.22 6.72
CA ASN A 352 27.19 3.00 6.23
C ASN A 352 27.90 2.23 5.11
N THR A 353 28.01 2.84 3.93
CA THR A 353 28.51 2.22 2.68
C THR A 353 30.02 1.96 2.70
N GLU A 354 30.82 2.72 3.46
CA GLU A 354 32.26 2.52 3.56
C GLU A 354 32.62 1.32 4.45
N THR A 355 31.86 1.12 5.54
CA THR A 355 32.14 0.08 6.54
C THR A 355 31.26 -1.16 6.40
N TYR A 356 30.22 -1.10 5.57
CA TYR A 356 29.17 -2.13 5.38
C TYR A 356 28.46 -2.51 6.69
N LYS A 357 28.39 -1.59 7.66
CA LYS A 357 27.77 -1.81 8.97
C LYS A 357 26.43 -1.11 9.06
N ALA A 358 25.51 -1.75 9.74
CA ALA A 358 24.21 -1.17 10.06
C ALA A 358 24.05 -1.07 11.58
N THR A 359 23.45 0.03 12.02
CA THR A 359 23.05 0.25 13.42
C THR A 359 21.55 0.45 13.46
N GLN A 360 20.84 -0.36 14.21
CA GLN A 360 19.40 -0.21 14.39
C GLN A 360 19.10 1.09 15.16
N LEU A 361 18.15 1.86 14.68
CA LEU A 361 17.68 3.08 15.33
C LEU A 361 16.43 2.82 16.17
N PHE A 362 15.41 2.27 15.55
CA PHE A 362 14.09 2.01 16.14
C PHE A 362 13.29 1.04 15.28
N THR A 363 12.14 0.64 15.78
CA THR A 363 11.09 -0.01 14.98
C THR A 363 9.89 0.93 14.86
N HIS A 364 9.04 0.71 13.84
CA HIS A 364 7.88 1.56 13.64
C HIS A 364 6.84 1.45 14.77
N ASN A 365 6.84 0.34 15.54
CA ASN A 365 5.99 0.13 16.71
C ASN A 365 6.66 -0.85 17.67
N SER A 366 7.19 -0.33 18.77
CA SER A 366 7.96 -1.11 19.75
C SER A 366 7.11 -2.08 20.57
N GLU A 367 5.83 -1.78 20.79
CA GLU A 367 4.92 -2.65 21.53
C GLU A 367 4.66 -3.98 20.82
N MET A 368 4.71 -3.99 19.48
CA MET A 368 4.54 -5.20 18.67
C MET A 368 5.67 -6.24 18.93
N GLU A 369 6.87 -5.82 19.29
CA GLU A 369 8.01 -6.72 19.56
C GLU A 369 7.76 -7.71 20.72
N LYS A 370 6.75 -7.44 21.54
CA LYS A 370 6.38 -8.30 22.69
C LYS A 370 5.56 -9.52 22.28
N TYR A 371 5.11 -9.60 21.02
CA TYR A 371 4.19 -10.61 20.53
C TYR A 371 4.79 -11.41 19.37
N VAL A 372 4.27 -12.60 19.18
CA VAL A 372 4.62 -13.47 18.05
C VAL A 372 3.50 -13.40 17.02
N PHE A 373 3.84 -12.93 15.85
CA PHE A 373 2.93 -12.84 14.71
C PHE A 373 3.11 -14.03 13.77
N SER A 374 2.14 -14.22 12.87
CA SER A 374 2.12 -15.32 11.91
C SER A 374 2.84 -14.96 10.62
N ALA A 375 3.62 -15.89 10.07
CA ALA A 375 4.24 -15.72 8.76
C ALA A 375 3.19 -15.75 7.63
N LYS A 376 3.40 -14.91 6.60
CA LYS A 376 2.58 -14.83 5.39
C LYS A 376 3.26 -15.59 4.26
N GLU A 377 2.62 -16.65 3.77
CA GLU A 377 3.15 -17.53 2.74
C GLU A 377 2.57 -17.16 1.37
N PRO A 378 3.41 -16.98 0.33
CA PRO A 378 2.92 -16.77 -1.03
C PRO A 378 2.31 -18.04 -1.59
N ILE A 379 1.26 -17.90 -2.37
CA ILE A 379 0.56 -19.00 -3.05
C ILE A 379 0.28 -18.67 -4.51
N SER A 380 0.10 -19.70 -5.32
CA SER A 380 -0.49 -19.59 -6.65
C SER A 380 -1.32 -20.82 -6.98
N PHE A 381 -2.34 -20.62 -7.79
CA PHE A 381 -3.20 -21.69 -8.31
C PHE A 381 -3.71 -21.35 -9.72
N THR A 382 -4.27 -22.33 -10.39
CA THR A 382 -4.87 -22.14 -11.72
C THR A 382 -6.37 -22.01 -11.57
N SER A 383 -6.94 -20.91 -12.08
CA SER A 383 -8.39 -20.71 -12.13
C SER A 383 -9.06 -21.67 -13.11
N ARG A 384 -10.37 -21.82 -13.01
CA ARG A 384 -11.19 -22.71 -13.85
C ARG A 384 -11.05 -22.47 -15.36
N ASP A 385 -10.66 -21.27 -15.76
CA ASP A 385 -10.44 -20.87 -17.16
C ASP A 385 -8.96 -20.83 -17.56
N GLY A 386 -8.07 -21.34 -16.69
CA GLY A 386 -6.65 -21.55 -16.99
C GLY A 386 -5.72 -20.38 -16.67
N MET A 387 -6.20 -19.33 -16.02
CA MET A 387 -5.37 -18.20 -15.59
C MET A 387 -4.60 -18.55 -14.30
N THR A 388 -3.33 -18.21 -14.22
CA THR A 388 -2.59 -18.30 -12.95
C THR A 388 -3.00 -17.14 -12.05
N ILE A 389 -3.51 -17.47 -10.88
CA ILE A 389 -3.90 -16.52 -9.83
C ILE A 389 -2.87 -16.59 -8.71
N TYR A 390 -2.47 -15.45 -8.19
CA TYR A 390 -1.49 -15.27 -7.12
C TYR A 390 -2.18 -14.81 -5.84
N GLY A 391 -1.54 -15.05 -4.71
CA GLY A 391 -2.08 -14.62 -3.43
C GLY A 391 -1.16 -14.94 -2.27
N TYR A 392 -1.72 -14.87 -1.09
CA TYR A 392 -1.03 -15.20 0.16
C TYR A 392 -1.95 -15.96 1.08
N ILE A 393 -1.35 -16.76 1.96
CA ILE A 393 -2.06 -17.42 3.05
C ILE A 393 -1.29 -17.18 4.35
N THR A 394 -2.02 -16.82 5.41
CA THR A 394 -1.48 -16.66 6.75
C THR A 394 -2.15 -17.68 7.65
N PHE A 395 -1.38 -18.58 8.24
CA PHE A 395 -1.90 -19.58 9.17
C PHE A 395 -1.75 -19.12 10.61
N PRO A 396 -2.63 -19.59 11.52
CA PRO A 396 -2.43 -19.39 12.93
C PRO A 396 -1.07 -19.93 13.39
N SER A 397 -0.32 -19.14 14.17
CA SER A 397 0.98 -19.54 14.67
C SER A 397 0.88 -20.79 15.54
N GLY A 398 1.73 -21.80 15.28
CA GLY A 398 1.75 -23.06 16.03
C GLY A 398 0.61 -24.04 15.70
N ALA A 399 -0.36 -23.69 14.85
CA ALA A 399 -1.44 -24.58 14.48
C ALA A 399 -1.03 -25.59 13.38
N ASP A 400 -1.62 -26.78 13.41
CA ASP A 400 -1.53 -27.69 12.26
C ASP A 400 -2.29 -27.09 11.07
N LYS A 401 -1.63 -26.97 9.94
CA LYS A 401 -2.19 -26.37 8.71
C LYS A 401 -3.20 -27.30 8.03
N LYS A 402 -4.17 -27.80 8.80
CA LYS A 402 -5.16 -28.76 8.31
C LYS A 402 -6.55 -28.45 8.81
N ASN A 403 -7.48 -28.43 7.87
CA ASN A 403 -8.93 -28.39 8.15
C ASN A 403 -9.30 -27.22 9.10
N LEU A 404 -8.64 -26.06 8.89
CA LEU A 404 -8.84 -24.85 9.68
C LEU A 404 -10.11 -24.11 9.26
N PRO A 405 -10.77 -23.39 10.17
CA PRO A 405 -11.69 -22.36 9.75
C PRO A 405 -10.91 -21.29 8.98
N MET A 406 -11.49 -20.78 7.89
CA MET A 406 -10.80 -19.87 6.98
C MET A 406 -11.61 -18.61 6.70
N VAL A 407 -10.92 -17.48 6.58
CA VAL A 407 -11.50 -16.22 6.09
C VAL A 407 -10.79 -15.84 4.81
N VAL A 408 -11.55 -15.66 3.73
CA VAL A 408 -11.05 -15.05 2.49
C VAL A 408 -11.11 -13.55 2.67
N LEU A 409 -9.95 -12.92 2.79
CA LEU A 409 -9.81 -11.47 2.90
C LEU A 409 -9.61 -10.88 1.51
N VAL A 410 -10.61 -10.13 1.03
CA VAL A 410 -10.64 -9.59 -0.34
C VAL A 410 -10.16 -8.15 -0.33
N HIS A 411 -9.04 -7.88 -1.02
CA HIS A 411 -8.47 -6.53 -1.09
C HIS A 411 -9.40 -5.54 -1.81
N GLU A 412 -9.29 -4.30 -1.44
CA GLU A 412 -10.01 -3.20 -2.08
C GLU A 412 -9.42 -2.80 -3.44
N GLY A 413 -10.06 -1.89 -4.10
CA GLY A 413 -9.58 -1.33 -5.37
C GLY A 413 -10.67 -1.32 -6.44
N PRO A 414 -10.75 -2.29 -7.38
CA PRO A 414 -10.02 -3.57 -7.56
C PRO A 414 -8.59 -3.43 -8.08
N TRP A 415 -8.20 -2.24 -8.50
CA TRP A 415 -6.92 -1.95 -9.17
C TRP A 415 -5.79 -1.74 -8.15
N GLN A 416 -5.69 -2.67 -7.22
CA GLN A 416 -4.67 -2.82 -6.18
C GLN A 416 -4.19 -4.26 -6.15
N ARG A 417 -3.44 -4.66 -5.14
CA ARG A 417 -3.06 -6.04 -4.88
C ARG A 417 -2.69 -6.25 -3.42
N ASP A 418 -2.87 -7.47 -2.96
CA ASP A 418 -2.20 -7.95 -1.75
C ASP A 418 -0.71 -8.15 -2.00
N LYS A 419 0.09 -7.87 -0.98
CA LYS A 419 1.56 -7.91 -1.01
C LYS A 419 2.07 -8.72 0.18
N TRP A 420 3.31 -9.20 0.04
CA TRP A 420 4.01 -9.74 1.18
C TRP A 420 4.35 -8.62 2.18
N GLY A 421 4.23 -8.92 3.45
CA GLY A 421 4.46 -7.99 4.55
C GLY A 421 3.35 -8.06 5.59
N TYR A 422 3.52 -7.30 6.66
CA TYR A 422 2.55 -7.21 7.75
C TYR A 422 1.22 -6.67 7.25
N ASP A 423 0.16 -7.40 7.57
CA ASP A 423 -1.21 -7.03 7.29
C ASP A 423 -2.01 -7.22 8.58
N PRO A 424 -2.55 -6.14 9.18
CA PRO A 424 -3.19 -6.23 10.49
C PRO A 424 -4.42 -7.11 10.51
N GLU A 425 -5.21 -7.16 9.43
CA GLU A 425 -6.40 -8.03 9.37
C GLU A 425 -6.01 -9.50 9.25
N ALA A 426 -5.03 -9.83 8.40
CA ALA A 426 -4.51 -11.19 8.28
C ALA A 426 -3.89 -11.66 9.61
N GLN A 427 -3.16 -10.80 10.30
CA GLN A 427 -2.57 -11.10 11.60
C GLN A 427 -3.62 -11.29 12.70
N TRP A 428 -4.66 -10.42 12.71
CA TRP A 428 -5.76 -10.55 13.64
C TRP A 428 -6.50 -11.88 13.43
N LEU A 429 -6.88 -12.21 12.19
CA LEU A 429 -7.56 -13.46 11.86
C LEU A 429 -6.72 -14.68 12.26
N ALA A 430 -5.43 -14.67 11.93
CA ALA A 430 -4.53 -15.76 12.28
C ALA A 430 -4.36 -15.91 13.80
N ASN A 431 -4.23 -14.81 14.54
CA ASN A 431 -4.15 -14.83 16.00
C ASN A 431 -5.44 -15.34 16.66
N ARG A 432 -6.59 -15.17 16.03
CA ARG A 432 -7.89 -15.72 16.46
C ARG A 432 -8.14 -17.15 15.97
N GLY A 433 -7.13 -17.79 15.34
CA GLY A 433 -7.17 -19.19 14.94
C GLY A 433 -7.80 -19.45 13.56
N TYR A 434 -8.02 -18.43 12.76
CA TYR A 434 -8.51 -18.55 11.39
C TYR A 434 -7.34 -18.54 10.40
N ALA A 435 -7.31 -19.44 9.42
CA ALA A 435 -6.46 -19.25 8.25
C ALA A 435 -6.99 -18.05 7.45
N CYS A 436 -6.12 -17.11 7.09
CA CYS A 436 -6.47 -15.97 6.26
C CYS A 436 -5.95 -16.19 4.83
N LEU A 437 -6.86 -16.22 3.85
CA LEU A 437 -6.56 -16.37 2.43
C LEU A 437 -6.75 -15.06 1.70
N GLN A 438 -5.69 -14.49 1.13
CA GLN A 438 -5.68 -13.27 0.34
C GLN A 438 -5.42 -13.60 -1.12
N ILE A 439 -6.33 -13.22 -2.02
CA ILE A 439 -6.28 -13.60 -3.43
C ILE A 439 -6.16 -12.35 -4.30
N ASN A 440 -5.10 -12.29 -5.08
CA ASN A 440 -4.95 -11.31 -6.15
C ASN A 440 -5.75 -11.79 -7.36
N TYR A 441 -7.07 -11.54 -7.35
CA TYR A 441 -7.98 -11.89 -8.44
C TYR A 441 -7.64 -11.11 -9.71
N ARG A 442 -8.09 -11.60 -10.89
CA ARG A 442 -7.93 -10.86 -12.15
C ARG A 442 -8.41 -9.41 -12.00
N GLY A 443 -7.69 -8.46 -12.54
CA GLY A 443 -7.90 -7.03 -12.30
C GLY A 443 -6.92 -6.43 -11.29
N SER A 444 -6.25 -7.24 -10.46
CA SER A 444 -5.19 -6.78 -9.56
C SER A 444 -3.98 -6.28 -10.35
N THR A 445 -3.27 -5.28 -9.80
CA THR A 445 -2.08 -4.70 -10.40
C THR A 445 -0.82 -5.55 -10.19
N GLY A 446 0.25 -5.29 -10.94
CA GLY A 446 1.56 -5.91 -10.74
C GLY A 446 1.84 -7.14 -11.59
N PHE A 447 0.82 -7.80 -12.16
CA PHE A 447 0.94 -9.06 -12.91
C PHE A 447 0.82 -8.88 -14.44
N GLY A 448 1.15 -7.69 -14.92
CA GLY A 448 1.03 -7.33 -16.33
C GLY A 448 -0.39 -6.92 -16.75
N LYS A 449 -0.47 -6.25 -17.89
CA LYS A 449 -1.74 -5.65 -18.36
C LYS A 449 -2.80 -6.68 -18.80
N ARG A 450 -2.39 -7.89 -19.22
CA ARG A 450 -3.37 -8.95 -19.54
C ARG A 450 -4.14 -9.39 -18.32
N PHE A 451 -3.44 -9.61 -17.20
CA PHE A 451 -4.05 -9.97 -15.93
C PHE A 451 -4.95 -8.84 -15.42
N TYR A 452 -4.44 -7.64 -15.45
CA TYR A 452 -5.14 -6.43 -15.02
C TYR A 452 -6.41 -6.17 -15.88
N ASN A 453 -6.29 -6.19 -17.22
CA ASN A 453 -7.43 -5.93 -18.11
C ASN A 453 -8.43 -7.10 -18.17
N ALA A 454 -8.05 -8.31 -17.75
CA ALA A 454 -8.99 -9.43 -17.63
C ALA A 454 -10.09 -9.18 -16.59
N GLY A 455 -9.91 -8.21 -15.68
CA GLY A 455 -10.93 -7.75 -14.74
C GLY A 455 -11.92 -6.74 -15.33
N ASN A 456 -11.68 -6.23 -16.55
CA ASN A 456 -12.56 -5.21 -17.15
C ASN A 456 -13.96 -5.79 -17.38
N LYS A 457 -14.98 -5.11 -16.82
CA LYS A 457 -16.39 -5.51 -16.88
C LYS A 457 -16.68 -6.90 -16.29
N GLN A 458 -15.82 -7.35 -15.36
CA GLN A 458 -15.93 -8.66 -14.70
C GLN A 458 -16.22 -8.56 -13.19
N TRP A 459 -16.61 -7.37 -12.72
CA TRP A 459 -16.99 -7.18 -11.32
C TRP A 459 -18.16 -8.11 -10.96
N GLY A 460 -18.02 -8.86 -9.85
CA GLY A 460 -18.98 -9.87 -9.44
C GLY A 460 -19.15 -11.05 -10.40
N MET A 461 -18.35 -11.15 -11.45
CA MET A 461 -18.37 -12.22 -12.46
C MET A 461 -17.09 -13.07 -12.35
N ALA A 462 -16.21 -13.09 -13.36
CA ALA A 462 -14.97 -13.87 -13.34
C ALA A 462 -14.03 -13.47 -12.19
N MET A 463 -14.08 -12.23 -11.72
CA MET A 463 -13.32 -11.80 -10.53
C MET A 463 -13.82 -12.49 -9.25
N ALA A 464 -15.14 -12.73 -9.13
CA ALA A 464 -15.68 -13.53 -8.03
C ALA A 464 -15.35 -15.02 -8.21
N ASP A 465 -15.34 -15.51 -9.46
CA ASP A 465 -14.97 -16.89 -9.76
C ASP A 465 -13.53 -17.22 -9.31
N ASP A 466 -12.58 -16.28 -9.46
CA ASP A 466 -11.20 -16.42 -8.97
C ASP A 466 -11.14 -16.62 -7.44
N LEU A 467 -12.00 -15.91 -6.67
CA LEU A 467 -12.10 -16.08 -5.22
C LEU A 467 -12.55 -17.49 -4.84
N ILE A 468 -13.55 -18.01 -5.56
CA ILE A 468 -14.07 -19.37 -5.32
C ILE A 468 -13.06 -20.44 -5.70
N ASP A 469 -12.33 -20.22 -6.79
CA ASP A 469 -11.27 -21.15 -7.23
C ASP A 469 -10.15 -21.23 -6.17
N GLY A 470 -9.81 -20.09 -5.54
CA GLY A 470 -8.88 -20.04 -4.42
C GLY A 470 -9.39 -20.77 -3.17
N VAL A 471 -10.68 -20.62 -2.83
CA VAL A 471 -11.30 -21.41 -1.75
C VAL A 471 -11.23 -22.91 -2.06
N SER A 472 -11.59 -23.30 -3.28
CA SER A 472 -11.54 -24.70 -3.71
C SER A 472 -10.12 -25.26 -3.63
N TRP A 473 -9.12 -24.48 -4.09
CA TRP A 473 -7.71 -24.82 -3.97
C TRP A 473 -7.29 -25.06 -2.50
N ALA A 474 -7.71 -24.19 -1.58
CA ALA A 474 -7.35 -24.31 -0.16
C ALA A 474 -8.00 -25.56 0.49
N ILE A 475 -9.24 -25.87 0.11
CA ILE A 475 -9.94 -27.09 0.54
C ILE A 475 -9.25 -28.34 -0.02
N ASP A 476 -8.89 -28.35 -1.30
CA ASP A 476 -8.21 -29.48 -1.96
C ASP A 476 -6.81 -29.73 -1.37
N LYS A 477 -6.12 -28.68 -0.91
CA LYS A 477 -4.88 -28.78 -0.14
C LYS A 477 -5.07 -29.31 1.28
N GLY A 478 -6.31 -29.39 1.75
CA GLY A 478 -6.64 -29.80 3.12
C GLY A 478 -6.40 -28.69 4.15
N TYR A 479 -6.17 -27.44 3.73
CA TYR A 479 -5.95 -26.33 4.62
C TYR A 479 -7.24 -25.85 5.28
N ALA A 480 -8.32 -25.75 4.50
CA ALA A 480 -9.61 -25.23 4.94
C ALA A 480 -10.65 -26.34 5.17
N ASP A 481 -11.44 -26.16 6.22
CA ASP A 481 -12.71 -26.90 6.40
C ASP A 481 -13.78 -26.28 5.50
N SER A 482 -14.29 -27.07 4.55
CA SER A 482 -15.29 -26.60 3.57
C SER A 482 -16.60 -26.09 4.17
N LYS A 483 -16.87 -26.35 5.45
CA LYS A 483 -18.07 -25.88 6.15
C LYS A 483 -17.79 -24.62 6.98
N ARG A 484 -16.55 -24.21 7.12
CA ARG A 484 -16.12 -23.11 7.97
C ARG A 484 -15.29 -22.10 7.19
N VAL A 485 -15.83 -21.63 6.06
CA VAL A 485 -15.22 -20.58 5.24
C VAL A 485 -16.08 -19.33 5.30
N ALA A 486 -15.48 -18.19 5.62
CA ALA A 486 -16.09 -16.87 5.51
C ALA A 486 -15.41 -16.05 4.42
N ILE A 487 -16.09 -15.01 3.95
CA ILE A 487 -15.53 -14.03 3.03
C ILE A 487 -15.71 -12.63 3.60
N TRP A 488 -14.70 -11.77 3.44
CA TRP A 488 -14.61 -10.46 4.07
C TRP A 488 -13.95 -9.44 3.14
N GLY A 489 -14.49 -8.23 3.08
CA GLY A 489 -13.81 -7.16 2.36
C GLY A 489 -14.34 -5.77 2.65
N TRP A 490 -13.51 -4.78 2.29
CA TRP A 490 -13.77 -3.36 2.38
C TRP A 490 -14.08 -2.79 1.00
N ARG A 491 -15.04 -1.88 0.90
CA ARG A 491 -15.34 -1.14 -0.33
C ARG A 491 -15.54 -2.07 -1.53
N TYR A 492 -14.62 -2.09 -2.52
CA TYR A 492 -14.70 -3.07 -3.61
C TYR A 492 -14.63 -4.51 -3.08
N GLY A 493 -13.77 -4.80 -2.10
CA GLY A 493 -13.70 -6.13 -1.47
C GLY A 493 -15.03 -6.52 -0.81
N GLY A 494 -15.74 -5.57 -0.18
CA GLY A 494 -17.10 -5.78 0.34
C GLY A 494 -18.10 -6.11 -0.76
N HIS A 495 -18.11 -5.33 -1.83
CA HIS A 495 -18.89 -5.64 -3.04
C HIS A 495 -18.60 -7.04 -3.59
N ALA A 496 -17.31 -7.41 -3.72
CA ALA A 496 -16.90 -8.71 -4.21
C ALA A 496 -17.34 -9.84 -3.27
N SER A 497 -17.28 -9.61 -1.95
CA SER A 497 -17.75 -10.56 -0.94
C SER A 497 -19.26 -10.80 -1.04
N LEU A 498 -20.06 -9.74 -1.18
CA LEU A 498 -21.49 -9.84 -1.41
C LEU A 498 -21.83 -10.62 -2.70
N MET A 499 -21.16 -10.25 -3.82
CA MET A 499 -21.40 -10.92 -5.09
C MET A 499 -20.97 -12.39 -5.07
N ALA A 500 -19.86 -12.72 -4.40
CA ALA A 500 -19.43 -14.11 -4.23
C ALA A 500 -20.44 -14.91 -3.39
N ALA A 501 -20.93 -14.37 -2.28
CA ALA A 501 -21.94 -15.00 -1.42
C ALA A 501 -23.29 -15.18 -2.15
N ILE A 502 -23.68 -14.24 -3.01
CA ILE A 502 -24.90 -14.36 -3.84
C ILE A 502 -24.77 -15.46 -4.88
N ARG A 503 -23.64 -15.50 -5.59
CA ARG A 503 -23.45 -16.46 -6.70
C ARG A 503 -23.13 -17.86 -6.24
N TYR A 504 -22.54 -18.01 -5.06
CA TYR A 504 -22.07 -19.27 -4.49
C TYR A 504 -22.57 -19.44 -3.05
N PRO A 505 -23.90 -19.53 -2.85
CA PRO A 505 -24.52 -19.46 -1.51
C PRO A 505 -24.13 -20.63 -0.60
N ASP A 506 -23.66 -21.76 -1.15
CA ASP A 506 -23.29 -22.94 -0.38
C ASP A 506 -21.80 -22.98 0.01
N VAL A 507 -21.01 -21.97 -0.40
CA VAL A 507 -19.55 -21.95 -0.16
C VAL A 507 -19.21 -21.29 1.16
N PHE A 508 -19.93 -20.22 1.51
CA PHE A 508 -19.59 -19.41 2.67
C PHE A 508 -20.57 -19.60 3.82
N ALA A 509 -20.02 -19.89 5.01
CA ALA A 509 -20.79 -19.93 6.25
C ALA A 509 -21.31 -18.55 6.67
N CYS A 510 -20.56 -17.48 6.35
CA CYS A 510 -20.96 -16.09 6.54
C CYS A 510 -20.12 -15.15 5.65
N ALA A 511 -20.57 -13.89 5.52
CA ALA A 511 -19.84 -12.85 4.81
C ALA A 511 -19.84 -11.52 5.59
N VAL A 512 -18.77 -10.75 5.42
CA VAL A 512 -18.61 -9.42 6.03
C VAL A 512 -18.39 -8.38 4.93
N ASP A 513 -19.28 -7.41 4.91
CA ASP A 513 -19.27 -6.28 3.98
C ASP A 513 -19.01 -4.98 4.72
N VAL A 514 -17.93 -4.28 4.39
CA VAL A 514 -17.62 -2.97 4.95
C VAL A 514 -17.67 -1.91 3.86
N CYS A 515 -18.74 -1.11 3.86
CA CYS A 515 -19.00 -0.02 2.91
C CYS A 515 -18.95 -0.49 1.42
N GLY A 516 -19.39 -1.72 1.12
CA GLY A 516 -19.35 -2.29 -0.23
C GLY A 516 -20.34 -1.64 -1.19
N TYR A 517 -19.99 -1.60 -2.47
CA TYR A 517 -20.84 -1.02 -3.52
C TYR A 517 -22.06 -1.91 -3.79
N LEU A 518 -23.24 -1.44 -3.43
CA LEU A 518 -24.50 -2.18 -3.59
C LEU A 518 -25.11 -2.03 -5.01
N ASP A 519 -24.87 -0.87 -5.66
CA ASP A 519 -25.40 -0.54 -7.00
C ASP A 519 -24.31 0.17 -7.81
N LEU A 520 -23.80 -0.51 -8.83
CA LEU A 520 -22.71 0.01 -9.66
C LEU A 520 -23.17 1.14 -10.60
N LYS A 521 -24.44 1.20 -10.97
CA LYS A 521 -24.97 2.33 -11.73
C LYS A 521 -24.83 3.62 -10.90
N THR A 522 -25.30 3.59 -9.66
CA THR A 522 -25.19 4.73 -8.74
C THR A 522 -23.72 5.11 -8.47
N LEU A 523 -22.83 4.13 -8.34
CA LEU A 523 -21.39 4.36 -8.19
C LEU A 523 -20.81 5.17 -9.36
N VAL A 524 -21.10 4.75 -10.60
CA VAL A 524 -20.59 5.44 -11.81
C VAL A 524 -21.22 6.82 -11.97
N GLU A 525 -22.52 6.97 -11.65
CA GLU A 525 -23.23 8.26 -11.68
C GLU A 525 -22.70 9.26 -10.64
N ALA A 526 -22.13 8.77 -9.51
CA ALA A 526 -21.58 9.62 -8.46
C ALA A 526 -20.26 10.30 -8.85
N ILE A 527 -19.58 9.84 -9.91
CA ILE A 527 -18.33 10.46 -10.39
C ILE A 527 -18.65 11.80 -11.04
N PRO A 528 -18.11 12.92 -10.53
CA PRO A 528 -18.40 14.23 -11.13
C PRO A 528 -17.95 14.29 -12.59
N PRO A 529 -18.75 14.87 -13.52
CA PRO A 529 -18.39 15.00 -14.93
C PRO A 529 -17.10 15.78 -15.19
N SER A 530 -16.69 16.64 -14.26
CA SER A 530 -15.41 17.35 -14.30
C SER A 530 -14.19 16.44 -14.23
N TYR A 531 -14.34 15.21 -13.68
CA TYR A 531 -13.32 14.18 -13.69
C TYR A 531 -13.45 13.26 -14.92
N SER A 532 -13.40 13.85 -16.11
CA SER A 532 -13.68 13.16 -17.37
C SER A 532 -12.83 11.91 -17.62
N SER A 533 -11.53 11.93 -17.26
CA SER A 533 -10.64 10.77 -17.35
C SER A 533 -11.07 9.63 -16.43
N GLN A 534 -11.53 9.94 -15.21
CA GLN A 534 -12.04 8.95 -14.27
C GLN A 534 -13.38 8.36 -14.74
N VAL A 535 -14.29 9.19 -15.25
CA VAL A 535 -15.56 8.73 -15.84
C VAL A 535 -15.27 7.76 -16.98
N LEU A 536 -14.35 8.11 -17.88
CA LEU A 536 -13.97 7.25 -19.01
C LEU A 536 -13.32 5.95 -18.55
N MET A 537 -12.46 6.00 -17.54
CA MET A 537 -11.86 4.81 -16.92
C MET A 537 -12.93 3.84 -16.39
N PHE A 538 -13.93 4.35 -15.66
CA PHE A 538 -15.02 3.53 -15.14
C PHE A 538 -15.92 2.99 -16.26
N HIS A 539 -16.23 3.79 -17.28
CA HIS A 539 -16.97 3.32 -18.45
C HIS A 539 -16.26 2.18 -19.18
N ASN A 540 -14.96 2.25 -19.33
CA ASN A 540 -14.18 1.20 -20.00
C ASN A 540 -14.01 -0.06 -19.15
N ARG A 541 -13.92 0.08 -17.84
CA ARG A 541 -13.50 -1.01 -16.94
C ARG A 541 -14.63 -1.61 -16.09
N VAL A 542 -15.66 -0.85 -15.78
CA VAL A 542 -16.81 -1.30 -14.97
C VAL A 542 -18.05 -1.46 -15.81
N GLY A 543 -18.43 -0.42 -16.55
CA GLY A 543 -19.57 -0.43 -17.46
C GLY A 543 -20.02 0.99 -17.83
N ASN A 544 -20.53 1.13 -19.05
CA ASN A 544 -20.97 2.41 -19.59
C ASN A 544 -22.45 2.65 -19.24
N LEU A 545 -22.76 3.83 -18.68
CA LEU A 545 -24.12 4.23 -18.28
C LEU A 545 -25.13 4.28 -19.43
N THR A 546 -24.67 4.47 -20.68
CA THR A 546 -25.55 4.62 -21.84
C THR A 546 -25.79 3.32 -22.58
N HIS A 547 -24.75 2.46 -22.68
CA HIS A 547 -24.76 1.31 -23.59
C HIS A 547 -24.62 -0.04 -22.88
N GLU A 548 -24.28 -0.06 -21.56
CA GLU A 548 -23.93 -1.26 -20.82
C GLU A 548 -24.59 -1.31 -19.43
N LEU A 549 -25.82 -0.77 -19.33
CA LEU A 549 -26.59 -0.81 -18.08
C LEU A 549 -26.83 -2.23 -17.58
N ASP A 550 -26.97 -3.20 -18.49
CA ASP A 550 -27.15 -4.61 -18.15
C ASP A 550 -25.93 -5.19 -17.43
N ILE A 551 -24.70 -4.76 -17.80
CA ILE A 551 -23.47 -5.17 -17.10
C ILE A 551 -23.48 -4.62 -15.69
N LEU A 552 -23.76 -3.33 -15.52
CA LEU A 552 -23.82 -2.68 -14.21
C LEU A 552 -24.89 -3.33 -13.32
N GLN A 553 -26.07 -3.64 -13.88
CA GLN A 553 -27.15 -4.30 -13.14
C GLN A 553 -26.79 -5.72 -12.71
N LYS A 554 -26.19 -6.53 -13.60
CA LYS A 554 -25.75 -7.89 -13.31
C LYS A 554 -24.67 -7.95 -12.25
N ALA A 555 -23.86 -6.91 -12.12
CA ALA A 555 -22.80 -6.81 -11.14
C ALA A 555 -23.24 -6.07 -9.84
N SER A 556 -24.50 -5.72 -9.67
CA SER A 556 -25.00 -4.96 -8.50
C SER A 556 -25.66 -5.87 -7.48
N PRO A 557 -25.09 -6.04 -6.26
CA PRO A 557 -25.67 -6.89 -5.19
C PRO A 557 -27.12 -6.58 -4.86
N ALA A 558 -27.51 -5.31 -4.90
CA ALA A 558 -28.87 -4.86 -4.61
C ALA A 558 -29.95 -5.54 -5.48
N ASN A 559 -29.60 -6.01 -6.69
CA ASN A 559 -30.53 -6.69 -7.60
C ASN A 559 -30.75 -8.17 -7.25
N TYR A 560 -29.96 -8.72 -6.32
CA TYR A 560 -29.96 -10.14 -5.97
C TYR A 560 -30.23 -10.41 -4.49
N VAL A 561 -30.72 -9.42 -3.76
CA VAL A 561 -31.04 -9.59 -2.34
C VAL A 561 -32.00 -10.78 -2.09
N ASP A 562 -32.88 -11.07 -3.06
CA ASP A 562 -33.79 -12.22 -3.01
C ASP A 562 -33.09 -13.58 -3.14
N SER A 563 -31.86 -13.61 -3.65
CA SER A 563 -31.04 -14.82 -3.78
C SER A 563 -30.03 -14.98 -2.63
N MET A 564 -29.86 -13.96 -1.78
CA MET A 564 -28.95 -14.02 -0.65
C MET A 564 -29.47 -14.99 0.42
N ASN A 565 -28.65 -15.97 0.81
CA ASN A 565 -28.95 -16.92 1.88
C ASN A 565 -27.85 -16.97 2.96
N THR A 566 -26.69 -16.42 2.66
CA THR A 566 -25.52 -16.39 3.55
C THR A 566 -25.75 -15.36 4.68
N PRO A 567 -25.47 -15.71 5.95
CA PRO A 567 -25.42 -14.75 7.05
C PRO A 567 -24.47 -13.57 6.78
N LEU A 568 -24.88 -12.33 7.13
CA LEU A 568 -24.13 -11.13 6.77
C LEU A 568 -23.86 -10.23 7.99
N LEU A 569 -22.61 -9.74 8.08
CA LEU A 569 -22.29 -8.55 8.85
C LEU A 569 -22.08 -7.39 7.86
N ILE A 570 -22.91 -6.36 7.97
CA ILE A 570 -22.88 -5.18 7.08
C ILE A 570 -22.48 -3.96 7.91
N VAL A 571 -21.51 -3.21 7.41
CA VAL A 571 -20.99 -2.01 8.07
C VAL A 571 -21.10 -0.82 7.14
N GLN A 572 -21.70 0.29 7.62
CA GLN A 572 -21.96 1.46 6.81
C GLN A 572 -21.60 2.75 7.53
N GLY A 573 -20.94 3.67 6.82
CA GLY A 573 -20.76 5.05 7.28
C GLY A 573 -21.98 5.92 6.96
N GLY A 574 -22.47 6.66 7.96
CA GLY A 574 -23.66 7.51 7.80
C GLY A 574 -23.45 8.72 6.87
N ARG A 575 -22.19 9.10 6.63
CA ARG A 575 -21.78 10.21 5.74
C ARG A 575 -21.13 9.73 4.44
N ASP A 576 -21.26 8.44 4.13
CA ASP A 576 -20.72 7.87 2.89
C ASP A 576 -21.40 8.50 1.67
N ARG A 577 -20.56 9.02 0.75
CA ARG A 577 -21.02 9.68 -0.49
C ARG A 577 -21.06 8.74 -1.69
N LEU A 578 -20.42 7.57 -1.61
CA LEU A 578 -20.36 6.57 -2.68
C LEU A 578 -21.42 5.49 -2.50
N VAL A 579 -21.62 5.04 -1.25
CA VAL A 579 -22.70 4.12 -0.87
C VAL A 579 -23.64 4.86 0.07
N SER A 580 -24.80 5.24 -0.44
CA SER A 580 -25.72 6.02 0.39
C SER A 580 -26.29 5.17 1.53
N ARG A 581 -26.38 5.75 2.73
CA ARG A 581 -27.07 5.14 3.87
C ARG A 581 -28.44 4.57 3.49
N LYS A 582 -29.21 5.33 2.68
CA LYS A 582 -30.54 4.90 2.23
C LYS A 582 -30.51 3.58 1.45
N ALA A 583 -29.48 3.38 0.63
CA ALA A 583 -29.32 2.12 -0.13
C ALA A 583 -28.96 0.96 0.81
N ALA A 584 -28.05 1.19 1.76
CA ALA A 584 -27.69 0.19 2.77
C ALA A 584 -28.88 -0.18 3.67
N ASP A 585 -29.63 0.81 4.19
CA ASP A 585 -30.84 0.60 5.01
C ASP A 585 -31.89 -0.22 4.24
N ALA A 586 -32.10 0.06 2.94
CA ALA A 586 -33.04 -0.69 2.10
C ALA A 586 -32.60 -2.13 1.85
N PHE A 587 -31.30 -2.34 1.64
CA PHE A 587 -30.72 -3.67 1.46
C PHE A 587 -30.89 -4.52 2.75
N VAL A 588 -30.51 -3.97 3.90
CA VAL A 588 -30.66 -4.63 5.21
C VAL A 588 -32.13 -4.96 5.49
N LYS A 589 -33.04 -4.01 5.28
CA LYS A 589 -34.49 -4.25 5.48
C LYS A 589 -35.02 -5.38 4.61
N SER A 590 -34.49 -5.54 3.38
CA SER A 590 -34.89 -6.64 2.52
C SER A 590 -34.38 -7.99 3.04
N LEU A 591 -33.18 -8.04 3.62
CA LEU A 591 -32.64 -9.24 4.29
C LEU A 591 -33.50 -9.63 5.50
N GLU A 592 -33.84 -8.65 6.36
CA GLU A 592 -34.69 -8.84 7.53
C GLU A 592 -36.07 -9.39 7.15
N ASN A 593 -36.71 -8.83 6.11
CA ASN A 593 -38.02 -9.28 5.64
C ASN A 593 -38.00 -10.75 5.17
N ARG A 594 -36.83 -11.25 4.75
CA ARG A 594 -36.63 -12.65 4.35
C ARG A 594 -36.17 -13.55 5.49
N GLY A 595 -35.91 -12.97 6.68
CA GLY A 595 -35.38 -13.72 7.81
C GLY A 595 -33.95 -14.20 7.65
N ILE A 596 -33.16 -13.54 6.80
CA ILE A 596 -31.73 -13.82 6.67
C ILE A 596 -31.01 -13.30 7.92
N ASP A 597 -30.21 -14.16 8.55
CA ASP A 597 -29.38 -13.76 9.70
C ASP A 597 -28.42 -12.64 9.28
N ASN A 598 -28.62 -11.46 9.86
CA ASN A 598 -27.79 -10.31 9.54
C ASN A 598 -27.55 -9.44 10.78
N GLN A 599 -26.39 -8.77 10.77
CA GLN A 599 -26.03 -7.77 11.75
C GLN A 599 -25.63 -6.50 11.01
N TYR A 600 -26.20 -5.36 11.41
CA TYR A 600 -25.96 -4.06 10.77
C TYR A 600 -25.31 -3.07 11.72
N LEU A 601 -24.10 -2.60 11.39
CA LEU A 601 -23.41 -1.54 12.10
C LEU A 601 -23.45 -0.26 11.29
N LEU A 602 -24.16 0.74 11.78
CA LEU A 602 -24.20 2.08 11.20
C LEU A 602 -23.43 3.05 12.08
N PHE A 603 -22.42 3.71 11.51
CA PHE A 603 -21.62 4.74 12.18
C PHE A 603 -21.94 6.12 11.59
N ASP A 604 -22.79 6.90 12.27
CA ASP A 604 -23.29 8.20 11.77
C ASP A 604 -22.19 9.24 11.50
N ASN A 605 -21.02 9.11 12.13
CA ASN A 605 -19.89 10.03 12.00
C ASN A 605 -18.83 9.60 10.99
N GLU A 606 -18.98 8.41 10.36
CA GLU A 606 -18.05 7.87 9.37
C GLU A 606 -18.48 8.15 7.93
N GLY A 607 -17.47 8.20 7.03
CA GLY A 607 -17.63 8.29 5.58
C GLY A 607 -17.55 6.92 4.89
N HIS A 608 -16.84 6.86 3.76
CA HIS A 608 -16.59 5.62 3.00
C HIS A 608 -15.44 4.82 3.63
N GLY A 609 -15.67 4.25 4.80
CA GLY A 609 -14.72 3.50 5.63
C GLY A 609 -14.84 3.90 7.10
N LEU A 610 -13.96 3.34 7.96
CA LEU A 610 -13.90 3.60 9.39
C LEU A 610 -12.60 4.31 9.76
N SER A 611 -12.67 5.62 9.93
CA SER A 611 -11.52 6.48 10.28
C SER A 611 -11.38 6.70 11.79
N VAL A 612 -12.48 6.67 12.52
CA VAL A 612 -12.51 6.87 13.97
C VAL A 612 -12.09 5.59 14.70
N SER A 613 -11.02 5.67 15.47
CA SER A 613 -10.43 4.49 16.15
C SER A 613 -11.41 3.71 17.00
N THR A 614 -12.28 4.39 17.75
CA THR A 614 -13.29 3.73 18.61
C THR A 614 -14.34 2.98 17.79
N ASN A 615 -14.75 3.51 16.63
CA ASN A 615 -15.67 2.83 15.72
C ASN A 615 -15.02 1.59 15.11
N ARG A 616 -13.75 1.72 14.73
CA ARG A 616 -12.95 0.62 14.16
C ARG A 616 -12.76 -0.51 15.17
N LEU A 617 -12.43 -0.22 16.42
CA LEU A 617 -12.32 -1.23 17.48
C LEU A 617 -13.65 -1.94 17.73
N LEU A 618 -14.76 -1.18 17.83
CA LEU A 618 -16.10 -1.76 18.00
C LEU A 618 -16.46 -2.68 16.81
N PHE A 619 -16.11 -2.27 15.60
CA PHE A 619 -16.30 -3.11 14.41
C PHE A 619 -15.54 -4.44 14.53
N TYR A 620 -14.24 -4.43 14.84
CA TYR A 620 -13.46 -5.68 14.94
C TYR A 620 -13.94 -6.58 16.08
N GLN A 621 -14.35 -6.03 17.23
CA GLN A 621 -14.99 -6.79 18.31
C GLN A 621 -16.27 -7.48 17.84
N THR A 622 -17.14 -6.73 17.15
CA THR A 622 -18.40 -7.26 16.61
C THR A 622 -18.14 -8.33 15.53
N ALA A 623 -17.14 -8.09 14.68
CA ALA A 623 -16.76 -9.03 13.64
C ALA A 623 -16.19 -10.33 14.21
N GLU A 624 -15.43 -10.26 15.30
CA GLU A 624 -14.93 -11.42 16.01
C GLU A 624 -16.07 -12.28 16.57
N GLU A 625 -17.05 -11.66 17.24
CA GLU A 625 -18.24 -12.35 17.73
C GLU A 625 -19.04 -13.00 16.58
N PHE A 626 -19.19 -12.27 15.46
CA PHE A 626 -19.90 -12.76 14.30
C PHE A 626 -19.19 -13.95 13.63
N LEU A 627 -17.87 -13.88 13.43
CA LEU A 627 -17.07 -14.98 12.89
C LEU A 627 -17.12 -16.20 13.82
N ASN A 628 -16.97 -16.02 15.13
CA ASN A 628 -17.05 -17.08 16.11
C ASN A 628 -18.42 -17.80 16.09
N LYS A 629 -19.51 -17.05 15.91
CA LYS A 629 -20.87 -17.60 15.81
C LYS A 629 -21.01 -18.55 14.61
N HIS A 630 -20.42 -18.21 13.46
CA HIS A 630 -20.66 -18.93 12.21
C HIS A 630 -19.55 -19.93 11.83
N LEU A 631 -18.30 -19.69 12.25
CA LEU A 631 -17.16 -20.55 11.98
C LEU A 631 -16.76 -21.43 13.17
N GLY A 632 -17.26 -21.11 14.37
CA GLY A 632 -16.75 -21.62 15.63
C GLY A 632 -15.46 -20.93 16.04
N SER A 633 -15.05 -21.09 17.31
CA SER A 633 -13.75 -20.58 17.76
C SER A 633 -12.63 -21.25 16.97
N GLY A 634 -11.69 -20.44 16.50
CA GLY A 634 -10.53 -20.95 15.77
C GLY A 634 -9.53 -21.68 16.66
N ILE A 635 -9.52 -21.36 17.96
CA ILE A 635 -8.63 -21.95 19.00
C ILE A 635 -9.46 -22.65 20.06
#